data_f25498d6868916be628e9c63c86b6b9b
#
_entry.id   f25498d6868916be628e9c63c86b6b9b
#
_cell.length_a   1.000
_cell.length_b   1.000
_cell.length_c   1.000
_cell.angle_alpha   90.00
_cell.angle_beta   90.00
_cell.angle_gamma   90.00
#
_symmetry.space_group_name_H-M   'P 1'
#
loop_
_entity.id
_entity.type
_entity.pdbx_description
1 polymer ?
#
loop_
_entity_poly.entity_id
_entity_poly.type
_entity_poly.pdbx_seq_one_letter_code
_entity_poly.pdbx_strand_id
1 'polypeptide(L)'
;MEAVQAAKRTVRAYQSQMESTPSQGLEDVLDRHTADGYRWRGSYPFREQASATDASRVFWQPLTSSFKHMQRREDIFIAGENLYGDPGEIWVMSMGHFMGLFDEAFLGIQPTGRIAHLRYAEFSRVDGNRIAESGLFVDLIGLMAQAGVNPLPPSTGVHYVYPGPRHHDGICLEAQDPDESAATLDLVGRMVADLGALNESGSMTCPPDVLERTWADDMLWYGPAGVGATYTIARYQQQHQLPFRAQLADKKFEGHVCRFAEGKFACFFGWP
;
A
#
# COMPACT_ATOMS: atom_id res chain seq x y z
N MET A 1 20.76 -3.56 -10.53
CA MET A 1 19.75 -3.51 -11.62
C MET A 1 19.23 -4.89 -12.01
N GLU A 2 20.05 -5.87 -12.33
CA GLU A 2 19.56 -7.19 -12.74
C GLU A 2 18.70 -7.89 -11.67
N ALA A 3 19.11 -7.85 -10.41
CA ALA A 3 18.36 -8.42 -9.28
C ALA A 3 16.97 -7.78 -9.10
N VAL A 4 16.87 -6.46 -9.23
CA VAL A 4 15.61 -5.72 -9.18
C VAL A 4 14.66 -6.17 -10.30
N GLN A 5 15.17 -6.31 -11.53
CA GLN A 5 14.37 -6.78 -12.66
C GLN A 5 13.95 -8.25 -12.50
N ALA A 6 14.80 -9.10 -11.92
CA ALA A 6 14.46 -10.48 -11.60
C ALA A 6 13.33 -10.54 -10.56
N ALA A 7 13.40 -9.74 -9.50
CA ALA A 7 12.37 -9.64 -8.48
C ALA A 7 11.02 -9.18 -9.06
N LYS A 8 11.01 -8.17 -9.94
CA LYS A 8 9.81 -7.75 -10.65
C LYS A 8 9.18 -8.89 -11.46
N ARG A 9 9.99 -9.65 -12.20
CA ARG A 9 9.47 -10.81 -12.96
C ARG A 9 8.86 -11.87 -12.05
N THR A 10 9.47 -12.13 -10.90
CA THR A 10 8.94 -13.08 -9.89
C THR A 10 7.57 -12.64 -9.40
N VAL A 11 7.43 -11.38 -8.98
CA VAL A 11 6.15 -10.86 -8.46
C VAL A 11 5.09 -10.78 -9.58
N ARG A 12 5.46 -10.40 -10.80
CA ARG A 12 4.54 -10.40 -11.95
C ARG A 12 4.01 -11.80 -12.27
N ALA A 13 4.87 -12.82 -12.25
CA ALA A 13 4.45 -14.21 -12.48
C ALA A 13 3.46 -14.66 -11.40
N TYR A 14 3.74 -14.34 -10.14
CA TYR A 14 2.83 -14.56 -9.01
C TYR A 14 1.47 -13.88 -9.22
N GLN A 15 1.46 -12.57 -9.47
CA GLN A 15 0.23 -11.79 -9.65
C GLN A 15 -0.62 -12.32 -10.81
N SER A 16 0.00 -12.62 -11.95
CA SER A 16 -0.68 -13.18 -13.13
C SER A 16 -1.34 -14.51 -12.84
N GLN A 17 -0.67 -15.40 -12.08
CA GLN A 17 -1.26 -16.67 -11.68
C GLN A 17 -2.38 -16.50 -10.66
N MET A 18 -2.23 -15.59 -9.70
CA MET A 18 -3.30 -15.29 -8.74
C MET A 18 -4.57 -14.78 -9.42
N GLU A 19 -4.44 -13.93 -10.45
CA GLU A 19 -5.59 -13.42 -11.20
C GLU A 19 -6.27 -14.45 -12.09
N SER A 20 -5.51 -15.39 -12.64
CA SER A 20 -6.04 -16.42 -13.57
C SER A 20 -6.55 -17.69 -12.89
N THR A 21 -6.33 -17.83 -11.58
CA THR A 21 -6.65 -19.05 -10.83
C THR A 21 -7.94 -18.89 -10.03
N PRO A 22 -8.90 -19.82 -10.11
CA PRO A 22 -10.06 -19.85 -9.23
C PRO A 22 -9.68 -19.92 -7.75
N SER A 23 -10.56 -19.44 -6.87
CA SER A 23 -10.29 -19.31 -5.42
C SER A 23 -9.76 -20.58 -4.77
N GLN A 24 -10.23 -21.77 -5.20
CA GLN A 24 -9.80 -23.08 -4.66
C GLN A 24 -8.35 -23.43 -4.97
N GLY A 25 -7.76 -22.85 -6.03
CA GLY A 25 -6.38 -23.12 -6.45
C GLY A 25 -5.36 -22.09 -5.96
N LEU A 26 -5.78 -21.05 -5.24
CA LEU A 26 -4.89 -19.95 -4.83
C LEU A 26 -3.84 -20.36 -3.80
N GLU A 27 -4.15 -21.36 -2.96
CA GLU A 27 -3.18 -21.92 -2.02
C GLU A 27 -1.99 -22.52 -2.77
N ASP A 28 -2.23 -23.32 -3.81
CA ASP A 28 -1.18 -23.92 -4.63
C ASP A 28 -0.36 -22.87 -5.39
N VAL A 29 -0.99 -21.76 -5.79
CA VAL A 29 -0.27 -20.64 -6.43
C VAL A 29 0.67 -19.99 -5.43
N LEU A 30 0.17 -19.65 -4.24
CA LEU A 30 0.98 -19.07 -3.18
C LEU A 30 2.15 -19.97 -2.82
N ASP A 31 1.91 -21.26 -2.57
CA ASP A 31 2.95 -22.22 -2.20
C ASP A 31 4.06 -22.31 -3.26
N ARG A 32 3.70 -22.30 -4.55
CA ARG A 32 4.69 -22.34 -5.66
C ARG A 32 5.54 -21.07 -5.76
N HIS A 33 4.98 -19.91 -5.40
CA HIS A 33 5.66 -18.61 -5.57
C HIS A 33 6.33 -18.11 -4.31
N THR A 34 6.05 -18.72 -3.15
CA THR A 34 6.64 -18.30 -1.88
C THR A 34 7.77 -19.23 -1.44
N ALA A 35 8.70 -18.68 -0.65
CA ALA A 35 9.83 -19.44 -0.09
C ALA A 35 9.40 -20.24 1.14
N ASP A 36 10.21 -21.25 1.49
CA ASP A 36 10.08 -21.94 2.77
C ASP A 36 10.19 -20.91 3.92
N GLY A 37 9.28 -20.98 4.90
CA GLY A 37 9.22 -20.01 5.99
C GLY A 37 8.61 -18.65 5.59
N TYR A 38 7.89 -18.59 4.48
CA TYR A 38 7.15 -17.40 4.06
C TYR A 38 6.31 -16.81 5.18
N ARG A 39 6.38 -15.50 5.31
CA ARG A 39 5.54 -14.72 6.24
C ARG A 39 4.68 -13.73 5.46
N TRP A 40 3.41 -13.70 5.81
CA TRP A 40 2.48 -12.73 5.27
C TRP A 40 1.94 -11.85 6.39
N ARG A 41 1.92 -10.54 6.18
CA ARG A 41 1.40 -9.57 7.13
C ARG A 41 0.30 -8.76 6.48
N GLY A 42 -0.92 -8.91 6.96
CA GLY A 42 -2.06 -8.10 6.55
C GLY A 42 -2.36 -7.01 7.56
N SER A 43 -2.84 -5.85 7.07
CA SER A 43 -3.46 -4.87 7.95
C SER A 43 -4.62 -5.49 8.75
N TYR A 44 -5.00 -4.87 9.88
CA TYR A 44 -6.13 -5.38 10.66
C TYR A 44 -7.38 -5.55 9.76
N PRO A 45 -8.13 -6.68 9.88
CA PRO A 45 -8.07 -7.71 10.93
C PRO A 45 -7.19 -8.93 10.62
N PHE A 46 -6.47 -8.97 9.52
CA PHE A 46 -5.79 -10.18 9.01
C PHE A 46 -4.54 -10.57 9.79
N ARG A 47 -3.81 -9.59 10.33
CA ARG A 47 -2.61 -9.80 11.15
C ARG A 47 -1.50 -10.58 10.44
N GLU A 48 -0.55 -11.11 11.19
CA GLU A 48 0.55 -11.93 10.67
C GLU A 48 0.10 -13.38 10.49
N GLN A 49 0.48 -13.97 9.36
CA GLN A 49 0.27 -15.36 9.01
C GLN A 49 1.61 -16.01 8.71
N ALA A 50 1.84 -17.20 9.25
CA ALA A 50 3.12 -17.87 9.19
C ALA A 50 3.30 -18.77 7.96
N SER A 51 2.30 -18.83 7.07
CA SER A 51 2.33 -19.71 5.89
C SER A 51 1.51 -19.14 4.73
N ALA A 52 1.80 -19.65 3.53
CA ALA A 52 1.03 -19.39 2.31
C ALA A 52 -0.42 -19.88 2.46
N THR A 53 -0.62 -21.06 3.04
CA THR A 53 -1.93 -21.65 3.33
C THR A 53 -2.78 -20.73 4.22
N ASP A 54 -2.20 -20.20 5.30
CA ASP A 54 -2.95 -19.31 6.21
C ASP A 54 -3.28 -17.98 5.53
N ALA A 55 -2.33 -17.38 4.80
CA ALA A 55 -2.56 -16.16 4.02
C ALA A 55 -3.68 -16.36 2.97
N SER A 56 -3.68 -17.50 2.28
CA SER A 56 -4.72 -17.87 1.33
C SER A 56 -6.09 -17.95 2.00
N ARG A 57 -6.17 -18.64 3.13
CA ARG A 57 -7.42 -18.89 3.87
C ARG A 57 -8.00 -17.61 4.48
N VAL A 58 -7.16 -16.72 5.04
CA VAL A 58 -7.66 -15.53 5.74
C VAL A 58 -7.98 -14.38 4.81
N PHE A 59 -7.33 -14.29 3.65
CA PHE A 59 -7.47 -13.14 2.76
C PHE A 59 -7.85 -13.51 1.31
N TRP A 60 -7.00 -14.26 0.60
CA TRP A 60 -7.14 -14.41 -0.84
C TRP A 60 -8.38 -15.18 -1.27
N GLN A 61 -8.65 -16.34 -0.65
CA GLN A 61 -9.84 -17.13 -0.96
C GLN A 61 -11.14 -16.37 -0.62
N PRO A 62 -11.30 -15.77 0.57
CA PRO A 62 -12.47 -14.95 0.86
C PRO A 62 -12.65 -13.78 -0.10
N LEU A 63 -11.57 -13.05 -0.43
CA LEU A 63 -11.64 -11.92 -1.34
C LEU A 63 -12.12 -12.34 -2.74
N THR A 64 -11.45 -13.33 -3.34
CA THR A 64 -11.78 -13.80 -4.69
C THR A 64 -13.14 -14.50 -4.77
N SER A 65 -13.60 -15.09 -3.68
CA SER A 65 -14.97 -15.62 -3.60
C SER A 65 -16.01 -14.51 -3.58
N SER A 66 -15.72 -13.41 -2.90
CA SER A 66 -16.63 -12.27 -2.74
C SER A 66 -16.67 -11.35 -3.97
N PHE A 67 -15.54 -11.19 -4.64
CA PHE A 67 -15.37 -10.32 -5.82
C PHE A 67 -15.32 -11.16 -7.09
N LYS A 68 -16.46 -11.30 -7.77
CA LYS A 68 -16.51 -12.03 -9.06
C LYS A 68 -15.82 -11.23 -10.15
N HIS A 69 -15.13 -11.92 -11.06
CA HIS A 69 -14.33 -11.32 -12.14
C HIS A 69 -13.32 -10.28 -11.63
N MET A 70 -12.70 -10.57 -10.50
CA MET A 70 -11.75 -9.67 -9.88
C MET A 70 -10.57 -9.38 -10.82
N GLN A 71 -10.17 -8.12 -10.86
CA GLN A 71 -8.99 -7.62 -11.57
C GLN A 71 -8.13 -6.81 -10.59
N ARG A 72 -6.83 -6.96 -10.70
CA ARG A 72 -5.85 -6.08 -10.07
C ARG A 72 -5.65 -4.84 -10.96
N ARG A 73 -6.23 -3.72 -10.56
CA ARG A 73 -6.07 -2.43 -11.26
C ARG A 73 -4.89 -1.71 -10.63
N GLU A 74 -3.71 -1.93 -11.17
CA GLU A 74 -2.48 -1.32 -10.67
C GLU A 74 -2.34 0.13 -11.10
N ASP A 75 -1.88 0.95 -10.16
CA ASP A 75 -1.52 2.35 -10.37
C ASP A 75 -0.01 2.56 -10.26
N ILE A 76 0.64 1.81 -9.36
CA ILE A 76 2.09 1.87 -9.13
C ILE A 76 2.62 0.44 -8.99
N PHE A 77 3.74 0.18 -9.67
CA PHE A 77 4.52 -1.04 -9.57
C PHE A 77 6.00 -0.70 -9.67
N ILE A 78 6.70 -0.78 -8.55
CA ILE A 78 8.12 -0.40 -8.43
C ILE A 78 8.88 -1.43 -7.61
N ALA A 79 10.20 -1.47 -7.78
CA ALA A 79 11.08 -2.33 -7.00
C ALA A 79 12.39 -1.63 -6.65
N GLY A 80 13.02 -2.04 -5.56
CA GLY A 80 14.30 -1.50 -5.14
C GLY A 80 14.93 -2.27 -3.99
N GLU A 81 16.18 -1.93 -3.70
CA GLU A 81 16.88 -2.41 -2.52
C GLU A 81 16.36 -1.69 -1.27
N ASN A 82 16.07 -2.45 -0.24
CA ASN A 82 15.54 -1.94 1.01
C ASN A 82 16.58 -1.15 1.80
N LEU A 83 16.29 0.09 2.14
CA LEU A 83 17.18 0.94 2.95
C LEU A 83 17.45 0.39 4.37
N TYR A 84 16.52 -0.41 4.91
CA TYR A 84 16.55 -0.92 6.29
C TYR A 84 16.83 -2.42 6.39
N GLY A 85 16.97 -3.10 5.24
CA GLY A 85 17.26 -4.52 5.16
C GLY A 85 18.76 -4.83 5.10
N ASP A 86 19.05 -6.11 4.94
CA ASP A 86 20.40 -6.56 4.63
C ASP A 86 20.83 -6.08 3.23
N PRO A 87 22.13 -5.88 2.99
CA PRO A 87 22.61 -5.52 1.65
C PRO A 87 22.12 -6.49 0.58
N GLY A 88 21.51 -5.95 -0.49
CA GLY A 88 20.93 -6.73 -1.58
C GLY A 88 19.52 -7.25 -1.31
N GLU A 89 18.88 -6.89 -0.21
CA GLU A 89 17.48 -7.23 0.04
C GLU A 89 16.55 -6.44 -0.88
N ILE A 90 15.89 -7.12 -1.80
CA ILE A 90 15.01 -6.51 -2.80
C ILE A 90 13.55 -6.67 -2.41
N TRP A 91 12.84 -5.55 -2.48
CA TRP A 91 11.38 -5.50 -2.35
C TRP A 91 10.74 -5.00 -3.63
N VAL A 92 9.54 -5.50 -3.88
CA VAL A 92 8.64 -5.05 -4.95
C VAL A 92 7.36 -4.53 -4.30
N MET A 93 6.90 -3.37 -4.74
CA MET A 93 5.63 -2.79 -4.28
C MET A 93 4.66 -2.68 -5.45
N SER A 94 3.42 -3.07 -5.20
CA SER A 94 2.27 -2.92 -6.08
C SER A 94 1.16 -2.20 -5.33
N MET A 95 0.61 -1.14 -5.90
CA MET A 95 -0.50 -0.38 -5.33
C MET A 95 -1.56 -0.09 -6.38
N GLY A 96 -2.81 -0.10 -5.96
CA GLY A 96 -3.96 0.16 -6.82
C GLY A 96 -5.26 -0.31 -6.16
N HIS A 97 -6.11 -0.96 -6.95
CA HIS A 97 -7.40 -1.46 -6.47
C HIS A 97 -7.64 -2.90 -6.95
N PHE A 98 -8.14 -3.76 -6.07
CA PHE A 98 -8.87 -4.95 -6.47
C PHE A 98 -10.28 -4.51 -6.87
N MET A 99 -10.63 -4.69 -8.12
CA MET A 99 -11.93 -4.32 -8.67
C MET A 99 -12.68 -5.58 -9.10
N GLY A 100 -13.95 -5.69 -8.76
CA GLY A 100 -14.79 -6.81 -9.17
C GLY A 100 -16.25 -6.57 -8.86
N LEU A 101 -17.12 -7.53 -9.21
CA LEU A 101 -18.51 -7.53 -8.79
C LEU A 101 -18.57 -8.04 -7.34
N PHE A 102 -19.02 -7.20 -6.43
CA PHE A 102 -19.13 -7.55 -5.01
C PHE A 102 -20.46 -8.28 -4.77
N ASP A 103 -20.45 -9.60 -5.01
CA ASP A 103 -21.64 -10.45 -5.06
C ASP A 103 -21.82 -11.34 -3.81
N GLU A 104 -20.77 -11.55 -3.03
CA GLU A 104 -20.83 -12.30 -1.78
C GLU A 104 -20.20 -11.49 -0.63
N ALA A 105 -20.62 -11.78 0.60
CA ALA A 105 -20.14 -11.04 1.78
C ALA A 105 -18.63 -11.22 1.98
N PHE A 106 -17.94 -10.13 2.30
CA PHE A 106 -16.52 -10.12 2.66
C PHE A 106 -16.35 -9.58 4.08
N LEU A 107 -15.83 -10.38 5.01
CA LEU A 107 -15.66 -10.02 6.43
C LEU A 107 -16.95 -9.50 7.09
N GLY A 108 -18.10 -10.01 6.69
CA GLY A 108 -19.40 -9.54 7.18
C GLY A 108 -19.93 -8.27 6.51
N ILE A 109 -19.15 -7.61 5.64
CA ILE A 109 -19.62 -6.51 4.80
C ILE A 109 -20.56 -7.11 3.77
N GLN A 110 -21.79 -6.62 3.73
CA GLN A 110 -22.82 -7.16 2.83
C GLN A 110 -22.55 -6.80 1.37
N PRO A 111 -22.78 -7.72 0.43
CA PRO A 111 -22.55 -7.49 -0.98
C PRO A 111 -23.50 -6.43 -1.56
N THR A 112 -23.05 -5.73 -2.57
CA THR A 112 -23.83 -4.69 -3.25
C THR A 112 -24.44 -5.16 -4.57
N GLY A 113 -23.97 -6.28 -5.12
CA GLY A 113 -24.26 -6.73 -6.48
C GLY A 113 -23.76 -5.75 -7.56
N ARG A 114 -22.78 -4.89 -7.22
CA ARG A 114 -22.23 -3.84 -8.08
C ARG A 114 -20.71 -3.95 -8.12
N ILE A 115 -20.09 -3.22 -9.06
CA ILE A 115 -18.64 -3.04 -9.05
C ILE A 115 -18.24 -2.38 -7.74
N ALA A 116 -17.24 -2.95 -7.08
CA ALA A 116 -16.58 -2.35 -5.94
C ALA A 116 -15.06 -2.34 -6.15
N HIS A 117 -14.40 -1.42 -5.45
CA HIS A 117 -12.96 -1.22 -5.51
C HIS A 117 -12.40 -1.32 -4.08
N LEU A 118 -11.58 -2.32 -3.83
CA LEU A 118 -10.82 -2.43 -2.58
C LEU A 118 -9.40 -1.91 -2.83
N ARG A 119 -9.09 -0.70 -2.32
CA ARG A 119 -7.74 -0.14 -2.44
C ARG A 119 -6.75 -1.00 -1.71
N TYR A 120 -5.57 -1.23 -2.31
CA TYR A 120 -4.50 -2.02 -1.72
C TYR A 120 -3.13 -1.39 -1.94
N ALA A 121 -2.19 -1.73 -1.05
CA ALA A 121 -0.75 -1.65 -1.26
C ALA A 121 -0.13 -2.97 -0.79
N GLU A 122 0.55 -3.66 -1.68
CA GLU A 122 1.20 -4.95 -1.43
C GLU A 122 2.71 -4.80 -1.61
N PHE A 123 3.47 -5.25 -0.62
CA PHE A 123 4.92 -5.28 -0.61
C PHE A 123 5.38 -6.73 -0.60
N SER A 124 6.34 -7.08 -1.43
CA SER A 124 6.87 -8.43 -1.54
C SER A 124 8.39 -8.42 -1.47
N ARG A 125 8.97 -9.02 -0.43
CA ARG A 125 10.41 -9.28 -0.35
C ARG A 125 10.72 -10.53 -1.17
N VAL A 126 11.63 -10.39 -2.10
CA VAL A 126 12.00 -11.48 -3.00
C VAL A 126 13.38 -12.02 -2.64
N ASP A 127 13.47 -13.32 -2.48
CA ASP A 127 14.70 -14.06 -2.28
C ASP A 127 14.86 -15.08 -3.42
N GLY A 128 15.93 -14.93 -4.19
CA GLY A 128 16.11 -15.70 -5.43
C GLY A 128 14.97 -15.48 -6.41
N ASN A 129 14.15 -16.50 -6.60
CA ASN A 129 12.98 -16.48 -7.49
C ASN A 129 11.66 -16.72 -6.75
N ARG A 130 11.63 -16.53 -5.44
CA ARG A 130 10.47 -16.74 -4.57
C ARG A 130 10.20 -15.52 -3.68
N ILE A 131 8.96 -15.34 -3.28
CA ILE A 131 8.55 -14.31 -2.33
C ILE A 131 8.76 -14.88 -0.92
N ALA A 132 9.61 -14.22 -0.14
CA ALA A 132 9.94 -14.67 1.21
C ALA A 132 9.09 -13.98 2.29
N GLU A 133 8.59 -12.77 2.00
CA GLU A 133 7.71 -12.04 2.90
C GLU A 133 6.76 -11.15 2.09
N SER A 134 5.53 -10.99 2.58
CA SER A 134 4.59 -10.00 2.02
C SER A 134 3.97 -9.16 3.12
N GLY A 135 3.78 -7.86 2.81
CA GLY A 135 2.98 -6.93 3.59
C GLY A 135 1.81 -6.43 2.76
N LEU A 136 0.58 -6.59 3.23
CA LEU A 136 -0.62 -6.16 2.52
C LEU A 136 -1.46 -5.19 3.36
N PHE A 137 -1.74 -4.04 2.79
CA PHE A 137 -2.61 -3.01 3.35
C PHE A 137 -3.84 -2.86 2.46
N VAL A 138 -5.02 -2.86 3.04
CA VAL A 138 -6.29 -2.68 2.32
C VAL A 138 -7.20 -1.68 3.02
N ASP A 139 -7.96 -0.90 2.24
CA ASP A 139 -8.92 0.08 2.76
C ASP A 139 -10.31 -0.57 2.92
N LEU A 140 -10.49 -1.32 4.01
CA LEU A 140 -11.78 -1.94 4.33
C LEU A 140 -12.87 -0.91 4.62
N ILE A 141 -12.52 0.23 5.23
CA ILE A 141 -13.49 1.30 5.50
C ILE A 141 -14.02 1.87 4.18
N GLY A 142 -13.16 1.99 3.16
CA GLY A 142 -13.58 2.37 1.82
C GLY A 142 -14.53 1.36 1.17
N LEU A 143 -14.32 0.07 1.38
CA LEU A 143 -15.25 -0.96 0.93
C LEU A 143 -16.59 -0.89 1.69
N MET A 144 -16.55 -0.69 3.01
CA MET A 144 -17.76 -0.51 3.82
C MET A 144 -18.58 0.70 3.33
N ALA A 145 -17.92 1.82 3.04
CA ALA A 145 -18.59 3.01 2.51
C ALA A 145 -19.28 2.75 1.17
N GLN A 146 -18.65 1.99 0.26
CA GLN A 146 -19.27 1.57 -1.00
C GLN A 146 -20.49 0.65 -0.78
N ALA A 147 -20.50 -0.12 0.31
CA ALA A 147 -21.64 -0.94 0.73
C ALA A 147 -22.70 -0.17 1.54
N GLY A 148 -22.57 1.16 1.65
CA GLY A 148 -23.50 2.02 2.39
C GLY A 148 -23.32 2.01 3.91
N VAL A 149 -22.21 1.46 4.42
CA VAL A 149 -21.90 1.39 5.84
C VAL A 149 -20.79 2.40 6.15
N ASN A 150 -21.08 3.39 7.00
CA ASN A 150 -20.11 4.42 7.39
C ASN A 150 -19.83 4.31 8.90
N PRO A 151 -18.82 3.51 9.31
CA PRO A 151 -18.52 3.30 10.73
C PRO A 151 -17.81 4.48 11.39
N LEU A 152 -17.34 5.44 10.61
CA LEU A 152 -16.62 6.63 11.05
C LEU A 152 -17.46 7.90 10.81
N PRO A 153 -17.17 9.00 11.54
CA PRO A 153 -17.70 10.31 11.22
C PRO A 153 -17.43 10.70 9.75
N PRO A 154 -18.16 11.69 9.20
CA PRO A 154 -17.90 12.18 7.85
C PRO A 154 -16.42 12.51 7.64
N SER A 155 -15.84 12.08 6.53
CA SER A 155 -14.45 12.37 6.17
C SER A 155 -14.23 13.88 6.07
N THR A 156 -13.07 14.35 6.55
CA THR A 156 -12.65 15.75 6.45
C THR A 156 -12.21 16.12 5.04
N GLY A 157 -11.65 15.15 4.30
CA GLY A 157 -11.35 15.24 2.86
C GLY A 157 -12.41 14.53 2.02
N VAL A 158 -12.21 14.49 0.71
CA VAL A 158 -13.11 13.79 -0.20
C VAL A 158 -12.76 12.30 -0.30
N HIS A 159 -13.78 11.44 -0.33
CA HIS A 159 -13.61 9.99 -0.49
C HIS A 159 -14.20 9.53 -1.83
N TYR A 160 -13.40 8.86 -2.63
CA TYR A 160 -13.75 8.28 -3.93
C TYR A 160 -12.72 7.21 -4.32
N VAL A 161 -12.88 6.59 -5.47
CA VAL A 161 -11.86 5.70 -6.05
C VAL A 161 -10.73 6.58 -6.57
N TYR A 162 -9.58 6.54 -5.91
CA TYR A 162 -8.47 7.43 -6.24
C TYR A 162 -7.84 7.05 -7.58
N PRO A 163 -7.56 8.02 -8.45
CA PRO A 163 -6.83 7.77 -9.69
C PRO A 163 -5.36 7.46 -9.39
N GLY A 164 -4.75 6.71 -10.29
CA GLY A 164 -3.29 6.55 -10.32
C GLY A 164 -2.55 7.81 -10.75
N PRO A 165 -1.23 7.72 -10.97
CA PRO A 165 -0.42 8.80 -11.48
C PRO A 165 -1.00 9.38 -12.78
N ARG A 166 -0.93 10.72 -12.91
CA ARG A 166 -1.57 11.47 -14.00
C ARG A 166 -1.18 10.97 -15.40
N HIS A 167 0.04 10.49 -15.56
CA HIS A 167 0.57 10.05 -16.85
C HIS A 167 0.64 8.52 -16.97
N HIS A 168 0.10 7.77 -16.00
CA HIS A 168 0.18 6.31 -15.92
C HIS A 168 1.61 5.77 -15.93
N ASP A 169 2.57 6.57 -15.47
CA ASP A 169 4.00 6.29 -15.44
C ASP A 169 4.47 5.58 -14.15
N GLY A 170 3.54 5.22 -13.26
CA GLY A 170 3.83 4.50 -12.03
C GLY A 170 4.12 3.01 -12.20
N ILE A 171 3.88 2.43 -13.38
CA ILE A 171 4.15 1.02 -13.68
C ILE A 171 5.55 0.91 -14.28
N CYS A 172 6.56 0.84 -13.42
CA CYS A 172 7.97 0.75 -13.82
C CYS A 172 8.34 -0.69 -14.17
N LEU A 173 8.06 -1.14 -15.39
CA LEU A 173 8.46 -2.48 -15.85
C LEU A 173 9.94 -2.55 -16.19
N GLU A 174 10.46 -1.53 -16.81
CA GLU A 174 11.88 -1.40 -17.17
C GLU A 174 12.70 -0.76 -16.04
N ALA A 175 14.01 -0.92 -16.09
CA ALA A 175 14.92 -0.30 -15.14
C ALA A 175 14.88 1.23 -15.28
N GLN A 176 14.75 1.91 -14.15
CA GLN A 176 14.76 3.37 -14.09
C GLN A 176 16.16 3.89 -13.83
N ASP A 177 16.34 5.19 -14.02
CA ASP A 177 17.60 5.88 -13.75
C ASP A 177 17.97 5.76 -12.25
N PRO A 178 19.16 5.21 -11.91
CA PRO A 178 19.58 5.05 -10.54
C PRO A 178 19.83 6.38 -9.82
N ASP A 179 20.27 7.42 -10.52
CA ASP A 179 20.52 8.74 -9.92
C ASP A 179 19.19 9.43 -9.58
N GLU A 180 18.18 9.30 -10.44
CA GLU A 180 16.82 9.78 -10.15
C GLU A 180 16.22 9.00 -8.97
N SER A 181 16.39 7.69 -8.92
CA SER A 181 15.92 6.84 -7.82
C SER A 181 16.57 7.25 -6.50
N ALA A 182 17.86 7.49 -6.47
CA ALA A 182 18.58 7.96 -5.29
C ALA A 182 18.09 9.34 -4.83
N ALA A 183 17.93 10.28 -5.75
CA ALA A 183 17.40 11.61 -5.44
C ALA A 183 15.98 11.57 -4.87
N THR A 184 15.13 10.69 -5.41
CA THR A 184 13.77 10.47 -4.91
C THR A 184 13.79 9.87 -3.49
N LEU A 185 14.66 8.89 -3.24
CA LEU A 185 14.81 8.27 -1.92
C LEU A 185 15.29 9.28 -0.88
N ASP A 186 16.25 10.13 -1.23
CA ASP A 186 16.76 11.20 -0.37
C ASP A 186 15.67 12.24 -0.05
N LEU A 187 14.86 12.62 -1.05
CA LEU A 187 13.74 13.54 -0.83
C LEU A 187 12.73 12.98 0.17
N VAL A 188 12.33 11.72 0.00
CA VAL A 188 11.41 11.02 0.92
C VAL A 188 12.06 10.84 2.29
N GLY A 189 13.37 10.60 2.35
CA GLY A 189 14.13 10.55 3.60
C GLY A 189 14.02 11.84 4.41
N ARG A 190 14.22 13.00 3.76
CA ARG A 190 14.06 14.32 4.39
C ARG A 190 12.62 14.58 4.83
N MET A 191 11.64 14.24 3.99
CA MET A 191 10.22 14.36 4.35
C MET A 191 9.89 13.58 5.63
N VAL A 192 10.33 12.33 5.73
CA VAL A 192 10.07 11.49 6.91
C VAL A 192 10.78 12.03 8.14
N ALA A 193 12.02 12.54 8.00
CA ALA A 193 12.76 13.16 9.10
C ALA A 193 12.06 14.44 9.61
N ASP A 194 11.60 15.32 8.71
CA ASP A 194 10.87 16.53 9.07
C ASP A 194 9.55 16.21 9.79
N LEU A 195 8.78 15.23 9.31
CA LEU A 195 7.56 14.75 9.97
C LEU A 195 7.85 14.09 11.32
N GLY A 196 8.95 13.35 11.45
CA GLY A 196 9.41 12.76 12.70
C GLY A 196 9.74 13.84 13.75
N ALA A 197 10.58 14.82 13.39
CA ALA A 197 10.93 15.93 14.24
C ALA A 197 9.69 16.73 14.68
N LEU A 198 8.75 16.93 13.79
CA LEU A 198 7.49 17.59 14.09
C LEU A 198 6.63 16.77 15.08
N ASN A 199 6.61 15.45 14.97
CA ASN A 199 5.92 14.58 15.92
C ASN A 199 6.57 14.61 17.31
N GLU A 200 7.91 14.57 17.38
CA GLU A 200 8.68 14.61 18.62
C GLU A 200 8.56 15.96 19.33
N SER A 201 8.38 17.05 18.59
CA SER A 201 8.20 18.39 19.18
C SER A 201 6.95 18.54 20.04
N GLY A 202 5.98 17.62 19.94
CA GLY A 202 4.69 17.70 20.61
C GLY A 202 3.81 18.87 20.11
N SER A 203 4.23 19.57 19.06
CA SER A 203 3.46 20.68 18.50
C SER A 203 2.11 20.21 17.98
N MET A 204 1.05 20.91 18.36
CA MET A 204 -0.29 20.69 17.81
C MET A 204 -0.46 21.30 16.41
N THR A 205 0.45 22.18 16.02
CA THR A 205 0.46 22.82 14.70
C THR A 205 1.54 22.19 13.83
N CYS A 206 1.26 22.05 12.55
CA CYS A 206 2.23 21.67 11.54
C CYS A 206 2.46 22.91 10.65
N PRO A 207 3.53 23.68 10.88
CA PRO A 207 3.80 24.88 10.08
C PRO A 207 3.94 24.51 8.59
N PRO A 208 3.35 25.28 7.66
CA PRO A 208 3.44 25.01 6.22
C PRO A 208 4.88 24.88 5.72
N ASP A 209 5.77 25.73 6.21
CA ASP A 209 7.17 25.79 5.82
C ASP A 209 7.96 24.49 6.09
N VAL A 210 7.49 23.65 7.01
CA VAL A 210 8.08 22.33 7.25
C VAL A 210 7.80 21.38 6.08
N LEU A 211 6.58 21.39 5.56
CA LEU A 211 6.18 20.54 4.45
C LEU A 211 6.68 21.08 3.10
N GLU A 212 6.69 22.39 2.90
CA GLU A 212 7.15 23.06 1.68
C GLU A 212 8.60 22.73 1.29
N ARG A 213 9.40 22.23 2.24
CA ARG A 213 10.78 21.78 1.95
C ARG A 213 10.85 20.56 1.05
N THR A 214 9.82 19.73 1.06
CA THR A 214 9.83 18.41 0.41
C THR A 214 8.56 18.12 -0.39
N TRP A 215 7.52 18.93 -0.26
CA TRP A 215 6.23 18.75 -0.90
C TRP A 215 5.97 19.89 -1.89
N ALA A 216 5.37 19.57 -3.04
CA ALA A 216 4.91 20.57 -3.98
C ALA A 216 3.67 21.31 -3.43
N ASP A 217 3.51 22.60 -3.77
CA ASP A 217 2.38 23.41 -3.31
C ASP A 217 1.03 22.83 -3.74
N ASP A 218 1.00 22.23 -4.91
CA ASP A 218 -0.19 21.61 -5.53
C ASP A 218 -0.29 20.10 -5.29
N MET A 219 0.34 19.61 -4.21
CA MET A 219 0.35 18.20 -3.87
C MET A 219 -1.07 17.65 -3.63
N LEU A 220 -1.27 16.41 -4.03
CA LEU A 220 -2.44 15.61 -3.70
C LEU A 220 -2.06 14.54 -2.67
N TRP A 221 -2.82 14.46 -1.60
CA TRP A 221 -2.68 13.39 -0.62
C TRP A 221 -3.91 12.50 -0.63
N TYR A 222 -3.74 11.25 -0.95
CA TYR A 222 -4.81 10.26 -1.01
C TYR A 222 -4.85 9.43 0.27
N GLY A 223 -5.47 9.98 1.30
CA GLY A 223 -5.65 9.30 2.58
C GLY A 223 -6.64 8.13 2.51
N PRO A 224 -6.63 7.25 3.54
CA PRO A 224 -7.62 6.19 3.65
C PRO A 224 -9.03 6.75 3.88
N ALA A 225 -10.04 5.90 3.71
CA ALA A 225 -11.42 6.24 4.08
C ALA A 225 -11.49 6.66 5.56
N GLY A 226 -12.34 7.64 5.85
CA GLY A 226 -12.44 8.28 7.17
C GLY A 226 -11.62 9.59 7.25
N VAL A 227 -10.51 9.71 6.51
CA VAL A 227 -9.79 10.97 6.31
C VAL A 227 -10.11 11.55 4.94
N GLY A 228 -9.96 10.76 3.88
CA GLY A 228 -10.19 11.15 2.50
C GLY A 228 -9.01 11.87 1.87
N ALA A 229 -9.17 12.27 0.59
CA ALA A 229 -8.15 12.98 -0.16
C ALA A 229 -8.15 14.48 0.16
N THR A 230 -6.96 15.06 0.15
CA THR A 230 -6.75 16.50 0.32
C THR A 230 -5.89 17.07 -0.81
N TYR A 231 -6.03 18.34 -1.07
CA TYR A 231 -5.29 19.06 -2.11
C TYR A 231 -4.62 20.30 -1.51
N THR A 232 -3.39 20.55 -1.89
CA THR A 232 -2.48 21.55 -1.34
C THR A 232 -2.01 21.28 0.10
N ILE A 233 -0.84 21.78 0.45
CA ILE A 233 -0.26 21.67 1.79
C ILE A 233 -1.21 22.23 2.86
N ALA A 234 -1.79 23.40 2.62
CA ALA A 234 -2.68 24.05 3.56
C ALA A 234 -3.94 23.21 3.88
N ARG A 235 -4.54 22.56 2.86
CA ARG A 235 -5.70 21.69 3.08
C ARG A 235 -5.33 20.36 3.72
N TYR A 236 -4.19 19.79 3.37
CA TYR A 236 -3.65 18.62 4.05
C TYR A 236 -3.47 18.86 5.55
N GLN A 237 -2.90 20.00 5.92
CA GLN A 237 -2.77 20.36 7.35
C GLN A 237 -4.13 20.49 8.03
N GLN A 238 -5.06 21.19 7.42
CA GLN A 238 -6.38 21.48 7.98
C GLN A 238 -7.25 20.22 8.09
N GLN A 239 -7.21 19.36 7.08
CA GLN A 239 -8.12 18.22 6.94
C GLN A 239 -7.53 16.90 7.48
N HIS A 240 -6.21 16.80 7.62
CA HIS A 240 -5.55 15.60 8.13
C HIS A 240 -4.68 15.91 9.37
N GLN A 241 -3.65 16.75 9.25
CA GLN A 241 -2.65 16.89 10.31
C GLN A 241 -3.25 17.41 11.63
N LEU A 242 -4.04 18.46 11.59
CA LEU A 242 -4.67 19.02 12.78
C LEU A 242 -5.64 18.05 13.46
N PRO A 243 -6.60 17.42 12.75
CA PRO A 243 -7.49 16.43 13.36
C PRO A 243 -6.72 15.22 13.91
N PHE A 244 -5.72 14.71 13.17
CA PHE A 244 -4.90 13.58 13.58
C PHE A 244 -4.13 13.87 14.88
N ARG A 245 -3.54 15.06 15.01
CA ARG A 245 -2.81 15.48 16.22
C ARG A 245 -3.72 15.74 17.41
N ALA A 246 -4.90 16.31 17.16
CA ALA A 246 -5.86 16.62 18.21
C ALA A 246 -6.53 15.38 18.82
N GLN A 247 -6.66 14.29 18.04
CA GLN A 247 -7.48 13.15 18.44
C GLN A 247 -6.69 11.88 18.79
N LEU A 248 -5.44 11.76 18.34
CA LEU A 248 -4.61 10.62 18.63
C LEU A 248 -3.49 11.00 19.60
N ALA A 249 -3.64 10.59 20.86
CA ALA A 249 -2.61 10.74 21.88
C ALA A 249 -1.59 9.58 21.81
N ASP A 250 -0.41 9.79 22.40
CA ASP A 250 0.62 8.77 22.66
C ASP A 250 1.06 7.98 21.40
N LYS A 251 1.03 8.64 20.25
CA LYS A 251 1.52 8.04 18.99
C LYS A 251 3.01 7.75 19.10
N LYS A 252 3.40 6.53 18.75
CA LYS A 252 4.78 6.13 18.61
C LYS A 252 5.06 5.72 17.17
N PHE A 253 6.23 6.08 16.69
CA PHE A 253 6.72 5.60 15.42
C PHE A 253 7.69 4.45 15.69
N GLU A 254 7.30 3.24 15.29
CA GLU A 254 8.10 2.01 15.50
C GLU A 254 9.16 1.79 14.39
N GLY A 255 9.22 2.69 13.41
CA GLY A 255 10.16 2.61 12.29
C GLY A 255 9.55 2.00 11.03
N HIS A 256 10.33 2.04 9.96
CA HIS A 256 9.98 1.38 8.70
C HIS A 256 10.57 -0.03 8.63
N VAL A 257 9.80 -0.96 8.10
CA VAL A 257 10.26 -2.31 7.70
C VAL A 257 10.94 -2.24 6.34
N CYS A 258 10.38 -1.43 5.44
CA CYS A 258 10.85 -1.31 4.08
C CYS A 258 10.77 0.15 3.63
N ARG A 259 11.81 0.61 2.91
CA ARG A 259 11.83 1.87 2.17
C ARG A 259 12.76 1.75 0.98
N PHE A 260 12.26 2.09 -0.20
CA PHE A 260 13.06 2.18 -1.42
C PHE A 260 12.43 3.14 -2.42
N ALA A 261 13.14 3.42 -3.51
CA ALA A 261 12.67 4.22 -4.62
C ALA A 261 13.06 3.59 -5.96
N GLU A 262 12.27 3.90 -7.00
CA GLU A 262 12.57 3.60 -8.38
C GLU A 262 12.06 4.74 -9.27
N GLY A 263 12.99 5.40 -10.00
CA GLY A 263 12.69 6.62 -10.74
C GLY A 263 12.11 7.70 -9.83
N LYS A 264 10.95 8.23 -10.21
CA LYS A 264 10.22 9.30 -9.49
C LYS A 264 9.31 8.79 -8.38
N PHE A 265 9.29 7.49 -8.15
CA PHE A 265 8.41 6.86 -7.17
C PHE A 265 9.21 6.31 -6.00
N ALA A 266 8.70 6.53 -4.79
CA ALA A 266 9.24 5.93 -3.58
C ALA A 266 8.12 5.34 -2.74
N CYS A 267 8.45 4.34 -1.96
CA CYS A 267 7.51 3.74 -1.03
C CYS A 267 8.17 3.39 0.30
N PHE A 268 7.35 3.28 1.31
CA PHE A 268 7.74 2.75 2.61
C PHE A 268 6.53 2.16 3.32
N PHE A 269 6.79 1.21 4.20
CA PHE A 269 5.81 0.75 5.18
C PHE A 269 6.49 0.40 6.50
N GLY A 270 5.70 0.42 7.55
CA GLY A 270 6.03 -0.04 8.89
C GLY A 270 4.75 -0.39 9.62
N TRP A 271 4.89 -0.92 10.82
CA TRP A 271 3.76 -1.21 11.68
C TRP A 271 3.72 -0.13 12.77
N PRO A 272 2.59 0.58 12.92
CA PRO A 272 2.42 1.57 14.00
C PRO A 272 2.30 0.92 15.37
#